data_b7f7dc350ae23e2d4de268fedae644cc
#
_entry.id   b7f7dc350ae23e2d4de268fedae644cc
#
_cell.length_a   1.000
_cell.length_b   1.000
_cell.length_c   1.000
_cell.angle_alpha   90.00
_cell.angle_beta   90.00
_cell.angle_gamma   90.00
#
_symmetry.space_group_name_H-M   'P 1'
#
loop_
_entity.id
_entity.type
_entity.pdbx_description
1 polymer ?
#
loop_
_entity_poly.entity_id
_entity_poly.type
_entity_poly.pdbx_seq_one_letter_code
_entity_poly.pdbx_strand_id
1 'polypeptide(L)'
;MEAKRIRYPIGVQTFDKIIEGGYLYIDKTGYVHELADTYNYVFLSRPRRFGKSLLSSTFHSYFAGEKDLFEGLEAGRLRKEWTRHPVFHFDMSTAKHLNGGQLQRILGYKLSEYEKKWGADSGIAEDDINARFERLVKAAVENTGEKAVIIIDEYDAPLLDVMNDRERLVPMRQIMRNFYSPIKSLDPYLRFVFITGINKFAQLSIFSELNNLQNISMMPRYSAICGITQSELEKDMKEPVRDLADSQGVSYDNALQLLKHNYDGYHFCHGSEDIYNPFSLIKCLDAREFGSYWFETGTPTFLLERLRKNPMDETKLDKMTEIAQSDFDISPELTEDTLPMLYQTGYLTIKGYNKEDHSYTLGYPNREVREGFLRGLLANYKSSEGMSASFVLKFNKALKDNDVNGSLELLQSFMAGIPYDLENKTEKHYQTIIYLVFSLLGYYTQTEVKSAVGRADAVCRTKDRTYVFEFKVDGSAEEALKQIDGKGYMIPYKKEGRCVKVGVNISSATRT
;
A
#
# COMPACT_ATOMS: atom_id res chain seq x y z
N MET A 1 29.41 -8.13 -28.64
CA MET A 1 27.99 -7.75 -28.66
C MET A 1 27.79 -6.86 -27.44
N GLU A 2 27.44 -5.58 -27.60
CA GLU A 2 27.06 -4.76 -26.48
C GLU A 2 25.83 -5.40 -25.81
N ALA A 3 25.92 -5.63 -24.53
CA ALA A 3 24.78 -6.15 -23.75
C ALA A 3 23.62 -5.16 -23.91
N LYS A 4 22.51 -5.61 -24.49
CA LYS A 4 21.31 -4.76 -24.66
C LYS A 4 20.90 -4.22 -23.29
N ARG A 5 21.04 -2.92 -23.07
CA ARG A 5 20.68 -2.28 -21.78
C ARG A 5 19.22 -2.54 -21.48
N ILE A 6 18.94 -3.15 -20.36
CA ILE A 6 17.58 -3.41 -19.89
C ILE A 6 16.89 -2.05 -19.63
N ARG A 7 15.68 -1.88 -20.16
CA ARG A 7 14.85 -0.69 -19.95
C ARG A 7 13.78 -1.01 -18.91
N TYR A 8 13.83 -0.34 -17.78
CA TYR A 8 12.85 -0.51 -16.72
C TYR A 8 11.62 0.36 -16.95
N PRO A 9 10.38 -0.13 -16.75
CA PRO A 9 9.14 0.63 -17.00
C PRO A 9 8.81 1.62 -15.87
N ILE A 10 9.80 2.43 -15.45
CA ILE A 10 9.61 3.42 -14.39
C ILE A 10 8.73 4.55 -14.92
N GLY A 11 7.56 4.74 -14.27
CA GLY A 11 6.58 5.74 -14.68
C GLY A 11 5.78 5.37 -15.93
N VAL A 12 5.95 4.16 -16.48
CA VAL A 12 5.16 3.64 -17.60
C VAL A 12 4.17 2.61 -17.06
N GLN A 13 2.88 2.87 -17.28
CA GLN A 13 1.80 2.01 -16.79
C GLN A 13 0.86 1.51 -17.90
N THR A 14 1.17 1.78 -19.16
CA THR A 14 0.38 1.40 -20.33
C THR A 14 1.03 0.24 -21.05
N PHE A 15 0.29 -0.82 -21.29
CA PHE A 15 0.80 -2.08 -21.83
C PHE A 15 1.44 -1.92 -23.22
N ASP A 16 0.76 -1.21 -24.15
CA ASP A 16 1.27 -0.91 -25.48
C ASP A 16 2.64 -0.24 -25.43
N LYS A 17 2.80 0.81 -24.61
CA LYS A 17 4.08 1.53 -24.45
C LYS A 17 5.19 0.64 -23.89
N ILE A 18 4.84 -0.29 -22.98
CA ILE A 18 5.82 -1.22 -22.41
C ILE A 18 6.31 -2.17 -23.47
N ILE A 19 5.41 -2.78 -24.24
CA ILE A 19 5.77 -3.78 -25.25
C ILE A 19 6.49 -3.12 -26.43
N GLU A 20 5.91 -2.08 -27.03
CA GLU A 20 6.52 -1.37 -28.18
C GLU A 20 7.85 -0.70 -27.80
N GLY A 21 7.95 -0.20 -26.57
CA GLY A 21 9.17 0.41 -26.03
C GLY A 21 10.27 -0.60 -25.68
N GLY A 22 10.00 -1.91 -25.72
CA GLY A 22 10.95 -2.96 -25.35
C GLY A 22 11.40 -2.86 -23.89
N TYR A 23 10.49 -2.46 -23.00
CA TYR A 23 10.75 -2.44 -21.56
C TYR A 23 10.68 -3.84 -20.95
N LEU A 24 11.31 -4.00 -19.80
CA LEU A 24 11.17 -5.23 -19.01
C LEU A 24 9.71 -5.44 -18.64
N TYR A 25 9.15 -6.57 -19.00
CA TYR A 25 7.77 -6.93 -18.72
C TYR A 25 7.72 -8.33 -18.11
N ILE A 26 7.04 -8.48 -16.99
CA ILE A 26 6.74 -9.77 -16.39
C ILE A 26 5.38 -10.21 -16.91
N ASP A 27 5.38 -11.30 -17.66
CA ASP A 27 4.18 -11.75 -18.39
C ASP A 27 3.07 -12.24 -17.46
N LYS A 28 2.01 -11.45 -17.35
CA LYS A 28 0.75 -11.77 -16.62
C LYS A 28 -0.41 -12.01 -17.59
N THR A 29 -0.14 -12.07 -18.89
CA THR A 29 -1.21 -12.15 -19.89
C THR A 29 -1.97 -13.46 -19.88
N GLY A 30 -1.38 -14.53 -19.31
CA GLY A 30 -2.09 -15.78 -19.06
C GLY A 30 -3.31 -15.60 -18.14
N TYR A 31 -3.16 -14.83 -17.06
CA TYR A 31 -4.29 -14.48 -16.19
C TYR A 31 -5.36 -13.65 -16.89
N VAL A 32 -4.95 -12.73 -17.77
CA VAL A 32 -5.86 -11.93 -18.58
C VAL A 32 -6.74 -12.80 -19.47
N HIS A 33 -6.12 -13.75 -20.17
CA HIS A 33 -6.82 -14.72 -20.99
C HIS A 33 -7.78 -15.59 -20.19
N GLU A 34 -7.31 -16.15 -19.09
CA GLU A 34 -8.10 -17.02 -18.21
C GLU A 34 -9.32 -16.29 -17.64
N LEU A 35 -9.15 -15.06 -17.12
CA LEU A 35 -10.25 -14.27 -16.58
C LEU A 35 -11.26 -13.89 -17.66
N ALA A 36 -10.79 -13.51 -18.84
CA ALA A 36 -11.63 -13.19 -19.98
C ALA A 36 -12.45 -14.40 -20.47
N ASP A 37 -11.94 -15.62 -20.32
CA ASP A 37 -12.64 -16.84 -20.71
C ASP A 37 -13.60 -17.36 -19.63
N THR A 38 -13.24 -17.15 -18.35
CA THR A 38 -13.96 -17.75 -17.22
C THR A 38 -15.09 -16.87 -16.68
N TYR A 39 -14.92 -15.55 -16.67
CA TYR A 39 -15.84 -14.62 -16.01
C TYR A 39 -16.31 -13.50 -16.93
N ASN A 40 -17.48 -12.96 -16.63
CA ASN A 40 -18.01 -11.76 -17.30
C ASN A 40 -17.79 -10.49 -16.47
N TYR A 41 -17.77 -10.61 -15.14
CA TYR A 41 -17.63 -9.47 -14.22
C TYR A 41 -16.57 -9.78 -13.19
N VAL A 42 -15.50 -8.99 -13.14
CA VAL A 42 -14.35 -9.22 -12.27
C VAL A 42 -14.03 -7.98 -11.45
N PHE A 43 -13.81 -8.17 -10.16
CA PHE A 43 -13.31 -7.15 -9.24
C PHE A 43 -11.96 -7.57 -8.66
N LEU A 44 -11.00 -6.64 -8.67
CA LEU A 44 -9.68 -6.81 -8.07
C LEU A 44 -9.29 -5.60 -7.22
N SER A 45 -9.05 -5.81 -5.93
CA SER A 45 -8.36 -4.82 -5.10
C SER A 45 -6.90 -5.22 -4.86
N ARG A 46 -6.00 -4.24 -4.96
CA ARG A 46 -4.57 -4.37 -4.61
C ARG A 46 -4.08 -3.02 -4.08
N PRO A 47 -3.08 -3.00 -3.21
CA PRO A 47 -2.47 -1.74 -2.78
C PRO A 47 -1.98 -0.90 -3.95
N ARG A 48 -1.68 0.37 -3.69
CA ARG A 48 -1.06 1.24 -4.70
C ARG A 48 0.26 0.65 -5.19
N ARG A 49 0.61 0.92 -6.47
CA ARG A 49 1.90 0.54 -7.10
C ARG A 49 2.12 -0.96 -7.31
N PHE A 50 1.04 -1.76 -7.31
CA PHE A 50 1.08 -3.19 -7.63
C PHE A 50 0.84 -3.51 -9.10
N GLY A 51 0.68 -2.52 -9.98
CA GLY A 51 0.49 -2.76 -11.42
C GLY A 51 -0.97 -2.94 -11.85
N LYS A 52 -1.96 -2.46 -11.05
CA LYS A 52 -3.39 -2.50 -11.43
C LYS A 52 -3.68 -1.81 -12.76
N SER A 53 -3.16 -0.59 -12.94
CA SER A 53 -3.38 0.18 -14.16
C SER A 53 -2.71 -0.46 -15.39
N LEU A 54 -1.56 -1.11 -15.20
CA LEU A 54 -0.94 -1.93 -16.24
C LEU A 54 -1.86 -3.11 -16.61
N LEU A 55 -2.40 -3.82 -15.63
CA LEU A 55 -3.36 -4.90 -15.87
C LEU A 55 -4.63 -4.39 -16.58
N SER A 56 -5.17 -3.24 -16.15
CA SER A 56 -6.32 -2.58 -16.81
C SER A 56 -6.02 -2.26 -18.28
N SER A 57 -4.84 -1.71 -18.58
CA SER A 57 -4.43 -1.44 -19.96
C SER A 57 -4.13 -2.71 -20.76
N THR A 58 -3.68 -3.79 -20.12
CA THR A 58 -3.52 -5.09 -20.77
C THR A 58 -4.86 -5.68 -21.18
N PHE A 59 -5.90 -5.61 -20.31
CA PHE A 59 -7.27 -5.96 -20.69
C PHE A 59 -7.78 -5.11 -21.83
N HIS A 60 -7.49 -3.80 -21.83
CA HIS A 60 -7.87 -2.91 -22.92
C HIS A 60 -7.33 -3.43 -24.25
N SER A 61 -6.01 -3.59 -24.38
CA SER A 61 -5.36 -4.07 -25.59
C SER A 61 -5.82 -5.48 -26.00
N TYR A 62 -6.04 -6.35 -24.99
CA TYR A 62 -6.56 -7.70 -25.23
C TYR A 62 -7.92 -7.69 -25.91
N PHE A 63 -8.88 -6.91 -25.41
CA PHE A 63 -10.23 -6.82 -25.97
C PHE A 63 -10.35 -5.89 -27.17
N ALA A 64 -9.43 -4.91 -27.32
CA ALA A 64 -9.30 -4.12 -28.55
C ALA A 64 -8.79 -4.93 -29.73
N GLY A 65 -8.37 -6.19 -29.49
CA GLY A 65 -7.89 -7.10 -30.52
C GLY A 65 -6.50 -6.75 -31.08
N GLU A 66 -5.65 -6.12 -30.27
CA GLU A 66 -4.28 -5.67 -30.61
C GLU A 66 -3.28 -6.84 -30.54
N LYS A 67 -3.50 -7.85 -31.41
CA LYS A 67 -2.79 -9.13 -31.41
C LYS A 67 -1.28 -8.99 -31.39
N ASP A 68 -0.72 -8.04 -32.12
CA ASP A 68 0.71 -7.86 -32.29
C ASP A 68 1.44 -7.55 -30.96
N LEU A 69 0.74 -6.87 -30.03
CA LEU A 69 1.28 -6.60 -28.68
C LEU A 69 1.45 -7.85 -27.82
N PHE A 70 0.77 -8.94 -28.16
CA PHE A 70 0.81 -10.21 -27.42
C PHE A 70 1.72 -11.26 -28.06
N GLU A 71 2.44 -10.90 -29.14
CA GLU A 71 3.36 -11.81 -29.78
C GLU A 71 4.48 -12.26 -28.81
N GLY A 72 4.67 -13.55 -28.68
CA GLY A 72 5.62 -14.15 -27.74
C GLY A 72 5.12 -14.27 -26.28
N LEU A 73 4.03 -13.59 -25.91
CA LEU A 73 3.42 -13.67 -24.60
C LEU A 73 2.44 -14.84 -24.47
N GLU A 74 2.08 -15.19 -23.24
CA GLU A 74 1.22 -16.35 -22.95
C GLU A 74 -0.16 -16.22 -23.59
N ALA A 75 -0.84 -15.06 -23.45
CA ALA A 75 -2.12 -14.84 -24.10
C ALA A 75 -2.06 -14.94 -25.62
N GLY A 76 -0.94 -14.53 -26.24
CA GLY A 76 -0.75 -14.66 -27.69
C GLY A 76 -0.70 -16.11 -28.16
N ARG A 77 -0.23 -17.03 -27.30
CA ARG A 77 -0.22 -18.48 -27.55
C ARG A 77 -1.56 -19.15 -27.28
N LEU A 78 -2.30 -18.68 -26.27
CA LEU A 78 -3.57 -19.28 -25.83
C LEU A 78 -4.76 -18.84 -26.68
N ARG A 79 -4.84 -17.52 -27.01
CA ARG A 79 -5.97 -16.94 -27.73
C ARG A 79 -5.87 -17.19 -29.24
N LYS A 80 -6.87 -17.86 -29.80
CA LYS A 80 -6.90 -18.21 -31.25
C LYS A 80 -7.52 -17.09 -32.07
N GLU A 81 -8.63 -16.51 -31.61
CA GLU A 81 -9.39 -15.49 -32.33
C GLU A 81 -9.27 -14.14 -31.62
N TRP A 82 -8.90 -13.10 -32.36
CA TRP A 82 -8.67 -11.75 -31.86
C TRP A 82 -9.79 -10.81 -32.27
N THR A 83 -11.01 -11.11 -31.77
CA THR A 83 -12.18 -10.25 -31.96
C THR A 83 -11.94 -8.89 -31.35
N ARG A 84 -12.32 -7.82 -32.09
CA ARG A 84 -12.22 -6.43 -31.65
C ARG A 84 -13.54 -5.99 -31.02
N HIS A 85 -13.52 -5.82 -29.70
CA HIS A 85 -14.67 -5.32 -28.95
C HIS A 85 -14.59 -3.80 -28.77
N PRO A 86 -15.73 -3.07 -28.67
CA PRO A 86 -15.72 -1.70 -28.19
C PRO A 86 -15.33 -1.69 -26.69
N VAL A 87 -14.20 -1.04 -26.38
CA VAL A 87 -13.68 -0.96 -25.01
C VAL A 87 -13.87 0.45 -24.44
N PHE A 88 -14.52 0.52 -23.28
CA PHE A 88 -14.72 1.71 -22.48
C PHE A 88 -13.82 1.63 -21.24
N HIS A 89 -12.75 2.41 -21.21
CA HIS A 89 -11.78 2.41 -20.13
C HIS A 89 -11.84 3.74 -19.35
N PHE A 90 -12.34 3.69 -18.12
CA PHE A 90 -12.47 4.83 -17.23
C PHE A 90 -11.42 4.74 -16.12
N ASP A 91 -10.44 5.62 -16.17
CA ASP A 91 -9.53 5.86 -15.05
C ASP A 91 -10.14 6.97 -14.17
N MET A 92 -10.47 6.62 -12.91
CA MET A 92 -11.14 7.52 -11.98
C MET A 92 -10.15 8.37 -11.18
N SER A 93 -8.83 8.15 -11.32
CA SER A 93 -7.77 8.90 -10.63
C SER A 93 -7.36 10.19 -11.34
N THR A 94 -7.87 10.45 -12.54
CA THR A 94 -7.37 11.49 -13.47
C THR A 94 -7.54 12.93 -13.00
N ALA A 95 -8.29 13.18 -11.92
CA ALA A 95 -8.39 14.51 -11.30
C ALA A 95 -8.63 14.41 -9.81
N LYS A 96 -8.19 15.41 -9.04
CA LYS A 96 -8.61 15.53 -7.65
C LYS A 96 -10.08 15.91 -7.58
N HIS A 97 -10.89 15.08 -6.95
CA HIS A 97 -12.33 15.26 -6.85
C HIS A 97 -12.66 16.08 -5.61
N LEU A 98 -12.78 17.40 -5.78
CA LEU A 98 -13.07 18.30 -4.66
C LEU A 98 -14.55 18.33 -4.27
N ASN A 99 -15.45 18.09 -5.27
CA ASN A 99 -16.90 18.05 -5.05
C ASN A 99 -17.64 17.26 -6.16
N GLY A 100 -18.92 16.95 -5.90
CA GLY A 100 -19.75 16.18 -6.82
C GLY A 100 -19.91 16.81 -8.20
N GLY A 101 -20.01 18.12 -8.30
CA GLY A 101 -20.13 18.79 -9.60
C GLY A 101 -18.86 18.66 -10.47
N GLN A 102 -17.67 18.55 -9.86
CA GLN A 102 -16.46 18.25 -10.62
C GLN A 102 -16.45 16.81 -11.12
N LEU A 103 -16.83 15.85 -10.28
CA LEU A 103 -16.93 14.46 -10.71
C LEU A 103 -17.87 14.29 -11.89
N GLN A 104 -19.08 14.90 -11.82
CA GLN A 104 -20.05 14.86 -12.94
C GLN A 104 -19.48 15.43 -14.23
N ARG A 105 -18.79 16.58 -14.17
CA ARG A 105 -18.16 17.18 -15.37
C ARG A 105 -17.08 16.28 -15.97
N ILE A 106 -16.25 15.64 -15.13
CA ILE A 106 -15.20 14.73 -15.59
C ILE A 106 -15.79 13.51 -16.26
N LEU A 107 -16.83 12.90 -15.66
CA LEU A 107 -17.54 11.78 -16.24
C LEU A 107 -18.24 12.18 -17.55
N GLY A 108 -18.92 13.34 -17.57
CA GLY A 108 -19.54 13.88 -18.78
C GLY A 108 -18.54 14.11 -19.90
N TYR A 109 -17.36 14.66 -19.60
CA TYR A 109 -16.29 14.82 -20.58
C TYR A 109 -15.81 13.49 -21.16
N LYS A 110 -15.51 12.51 -20.30
CA LYS A 110 -15.09 11.17 -20.74
C LYS A 110 -16.18 10.48 -21.62
N LEU A 111 -17.44 10.63 -21.26
CA LEU A 111 -18.53 10.12 -22.09
C LEU A 111 -18.55 10.81 -23.45
N SER A 112 -18.39 12.13 -23.52
CA SER A 112 -18.37 12.87 -24.79
C SER A 112 -17.24 12.45 -25.73
N GLU A 113 -16.07 12.06 -25.20
CA GLU A 113 -14.97 11.51 -26.02
C GLU A 113 -15.38 10.17 -26.67
N TYR A 114 -16.00 9.28 -25.89
CA TYR A 114 -16.49 8.01 -26.41
C TYR A 114 -17.72 8.15 -27.35
N GLU A 115 -18.63 9.10 -27.05
CA GLU A 115 -19.76 9.41 -27.91
C GLU A 115 -19.31 9.84 -29.31
N LYS A 116 -18.27 10.69 -29.39
CA LYS A 116 -17.64 11.05 -30.68
C LYS A 116 -17.04 9.85 -31.39
N LYS A 117 -16.35 8.97 -30.63
CA LYS A 117 -15.67 7.78 -31.18
C LYS A 117 -16.68 6.76 -31.76
N TRP A 118 -17.79 6.56 -31.07
CA TRP A 118 -18.76 5.52 -31.41
C TRP A 118 -20.04 6.02 -32.06
N GLY A 119 -20.10 7.31 -32.42
CA GLY A 119 -21.23 7.91 -33.13
C GLY A 119 -22.53 7.95 -32.33
N ALA A 120 -22.44 8.03 -31.02
CA ALA A 120 -23.61 8.13 -30.14
C ALA A 120 -24.03 9.60 -29.99
N ASP A 121 -24.75 10.14 -30.94
CA ASP A 121 -25.47 11.41 -30.72
C ASP A 121 -26.69 11.11 -29.84
N SER A 122 -26.67 11.63 -28.62
CA SER A 122 -27.58 11.14 -27.59
C SER A 122 -28.94 11.86 -27.59
N GLY A 123 -28.99 13.13 -27.95
CA GLY A 123 -30.17 13.96 -27.66
C GLY A 123 -30.55 13.97 -26.16
N ILE A 124 -29.71 13.36 -25.31
CA ILE A 124 -29.88 13.23 -23.86
C ILE A 124 -29.23 14.44 -23.18
N ALA A 125 -29.83 14.93 -22.12
CA ALA A 125 -29.26 16.06 -21.35
C ALA A 125 -27.82 15.78 -20.90
N GLU A 126 -26.94 16.78 -20.99
CA GLU A 126 -25.51 16.63 -20.71
C GLU A 126 -25.23 16.16 -19.29
N ASP A 127 -26.08 16.49 -18.34
CA ASP A 127 -25.98 16.14 -16.92
C ASP A 127 -26.56 14.74 -16.60
N ASP A 128 -27.28 14.10 -17.51
CA ASP A 128 -27.78 12.73 -17.34
C ASP A 128 -26.70 11.71 -17.74
N ILE A 129 -25.65 11.62 -16.91
CA ILE A 129 -24.49 10.73 -17.16
C ILE A 129 -24.88 9.24 -17.21
N ASN A 130 -25.95 8.84 -16.52
CA ASN A 130 -26.44 7.47 -16.50
C ASN A 130 -27.04 7.08 -17.84
N ALA A 131 -28.03 7.85 -18.34
CA ALA A 131 -28.67 7.59 -19.61
C ALA A 131 -27.68 7.72 -20.78
N ARG A 132 -26.77 8.69 -20.74
CA ARG A 132 -25.69 8.85 -21.72
C ARG A 132 -24.80 7.61 -21.79
N PHE A 133 -24.38 7.08 -20.64
CA PHE A 133 -23.54 5.89 -20.60
C PHE A 133 -24.26 4.66 -21.16
N GLU A 134 -25.53 4.47 -20.78
CA GLU A 134 -26.34 3.37 -21.31
C GLU A 134 -26.49 3.46 -22.84
N ARG A 135 -26.84 4.64 -23.35
CA ARG A 135 -27.02 4.87 -24.81
C ARG A 135 -25.70 4.66 -25.56
N LEU A 136 -24.60 5.17 -25.01
CA LEU A 136 -23.28 5.04 -25.61
C LEU A 136 -22.86 3.56 -25.79
N VAL A 137 -23.05 2.72 -24.79
CA VAL A 137 -22.72 1.29 -24.88
C VAL A 137 -23.57 0.60 -25.91
N LYS A 138 -24.90 0.86 -25.94
CA LYS A 138 -25.81 0.30 -26.93
C LYS A 138 -25.43 0.72 -28.36
N ALA A 139 -25.15 2.01 -28.58
CA ALA A 139 -24.72 2.51 -29.87
C ALA A 139 -23.42 1.86 -30.38
N ALA A 140 -22.43 1.69 -29.49
CA ALA A 140 -21.17 1.03 -29.85
C ALA A 140 -21.38 -0.43 -30.27
N VAL A 141 -22.26 -1.16 -29.55
CA VAL A 141 -22.64 -2.54 -29.91
C VAL A 141 -23.42 -2.60 -31.22
N GLU A 142 -24.37 -1.71 -31.42
CA GLU A 142 -25.13 -1.58 -32.69
C GLU A 142 -24.20 -1.33 -33.88
N ASN A 143 -23.21 -0.43 -33.72
CA ASN A 143 -22.29 -0.04 -34.78
C ASN A 143 -21.24 -1.08 -35.12
N THR A 144 -20.81 -1.89 -34.14
CA THR A 144 -19.73 -2.88 -34.30
C THR A 144 -20.24 -4.29 -34.51
N GLY A 145 -21.45 -4.61 -34.07
CA GLY A 145 -21.99 -5.97 -34.00
C GLY A 145 -21.38 -6.80 -32.87
N GLU A 146 -20.44 -6.23 -32.07
CA GLU A 146 -19.69 -6.92 -31.04
C GLU A 146 -20.06 -6.40 -29.66
N LYS A 147 -20.13 -7.29 -28.66
CA LYS A 147 -20.40 -6.93 -27.27
C LYS A 147 -19.29 -6.03 -26.69
N ALA A 148 -19.69 -5.08 -25.88
CA ALA A 148 -18.81 -4.09 -25.28
C ALA A 148 -18.03 -4.63 -24.09
N VAL A 149 -16.91 -3.98 -23.79
CA VAL A 149 -16.08 -4.22 -22.60
C VAL A 149 -15.99 -2.93 -21.78
N ILE A 150 -16.17 -3.03 -20.48
CA ILE A 150 -16.05 -1.91 -19.54
C ILE A 150 -14.87 -2.19 -18.60
N ILE A 151 -13.95 -1.24 -18.52
CA ILE A 151 -12.81 -1.27 -17.60
C ILE A 151 -12.86 -0.02 -16.74
N ILE A 152 -12.88 -0.21 -15.43
CA ILE A 152 -12.90 0.89 -14.44
C ILE A 152 -11.67 0.75 -13.55
N ASP A 153 -10.69 1.62 -13.75
CA ASP A 153 -9.48 1.68 -12.95
C ASP A 153 -9.61 2.70 -11.83
N GLU A 154 -9.07 2.37 -10.66
CA GLU A 154 -9.12 3.20 -9.44
C GLU A 154 -10.52 3.74 -9.11
N TYR A 155 -11.53 2.85 -9.19
CA TYR A 155 -12.95 3.19 -9.01
C TYR A 155 -13.26 3.95 -7.72
N ASP A 156 -12.45 3.76 -6.68
CA ASP A 156 -12.60 4.34 -5.34
C ASP A 156 -11.86 5.67 -5.14
N ALA A 157 -11.03 6.11 -6.11
CA ALA A 157 -10.26 7.34 -6.01
C ALA A 157 -11.12 8.58 -5.65
N PRO A 158 -12.30 8.82 -6.25
CA PRO A 158 -13.13 9.97 -5.90
C PRO A 158 -13.61 9.96 -4.44
N LEU A 159 -13.82 8.78 -3.85
CA LEU A 159 -14.24 8.65 -2.45
C LEU A 159 -13.08 8.81 -1.49
N LEU A 160 -11.89 8.30 -1.85
CA LEU A 160 -10.69 8.44 -1.04
C LEU A 160 -10.30 9.91 -0.83
N ASP A 161 -10.49 10.75 -1.83
CA ASP A 161 -10.19 12.18 -1.77
C ASP A 161 -11.07 12.94 -0.73
N VAL A 162 -12.26 12.43 -0.42
CA VAL A 162 -13.23 13.07 0.47
C VAL A 162 -13.63 12.21 1.67
N MET A 163 -12.93 11.12 1.94
CA MET A 163 -13.32 10.10 2.90
C MET A 163 -13.53 10.63 4.33
N ASN A 164 -12.73 11.62 4.73
CA ASN A 164 -12.79 12.22 6.06
C ASN A 164 -13.82 13.36 6.18
N ASP A 165 -14.51 13.68 5.08
CA ASP A 165 -15.52 14.73 4.98
C ASP A 165 -16.88 14.11 4.60
N ARG A 166 -17.72 13.87 5.60
CA ARG A 166 -19.02 13.20 5.42
C ARG A 166 -19.98 14.00 4.52
N GLU A 167 -19.90 15.33 4.55
CA GLU A 167 -20.78 16.19 3.74
C GLU A 167 -20.47 16.05 2.25
N ARG A 168 -19.20 15.84 1.88
CA ARG A 168 -18.79 15.59 0.50
C ARG A 168 -18.88 14.11 0.11
N LEU A 169 -18.62 13.20 1.02
CA LEU A 169 -18.60 11.76 0.77
C LEU A 169 -19.96 11.23 0.30
N VAL A 170 -21.07 11.65 0.94
CA VAL A 170 -22.40 11.16 0.62
C VAL A 170 -22.84 11.53 -0.82
N PRO A 171 -22.74 12.81 -1.26
CA PRO A 171 -23.05 13.16 -2.65
C PRO A 171 -22.14 12.48 -3.67
N MET A 172 -20.84 12.39 -3.40
CA MET A 172 -19.89 11.71 -4.29
C MET A 172 -20.26 10.25 -4.50
N ARG A 173 -20.59 9.53 -3.43
CA ARG A 173 -21.06 8.14 -3.49
C ARG A 173 -22.31 8.01 -4.36
N GLN A 174 -23.25 8.93 -4.22
CA GLN A 174 -24.51 8.89 -4.98
C GLN A 174 -24.28 9.09 -6.47
N ILE A 175 -23.38 10.00 -6.87
CA ILE A 175 -22.98 10.21 -8.25
C ILE A 175 -22.32 8.96 -8.83
N MET A 176 -21.38 8.36 -8.09
CA MET A 176 -20.72 7.13 -8.53
C MET A 176 -21.69 5.96 -8.66
N ARG A 177 -22.58 5.79 -7.68
CA ARG A 177 -23.63 4.76 -7.76
C ARG A 177 -24.51 4.94 -9.00
N ASN A 178 -24.92 6.19 -9.28
CA ASN A 178 -25.70 6.50 -10.47
C ASN A 178 -24.93 6.18 -11.76
N PHE A 179 -23.65 6.52 -11.82
CA PHE A 179 -22.79 6.25 -12.98
C PHE A 179 -22.59 4.75 -13.23
N TYR A 180 -22.47 3.92 -12.19
CA TYR A 180 -22.25 2.48 -12.35
C TYR A 180 -23.54 1.66 -12.49
N SER A 181 -24.71 2.20 -12.13
CA SER A 181 -25.97 1.45 -12.14
C SER A 181 -26.37 0.88 -13.52
N PRO A 182 -26.06 1.53 -14.67
CA PRO A 182 -26.40 0.97 -15.97
C PRO A 182 -25.67 -0.33 -16.31
N ILE A 183 -24.53 -0.63 -15.68
CA ILE A 183 -23.74 -1.84 -15.94
C ILE A 183 -24.60 -3.11 -15.78
N LYS A 184 -25.55 -3.09 -14.83
CA LYS A 184 -26.45 -4.22 -14.62
C LYS A 184 -27.47 -4.40 -15.74
N SER A 185 -28.10 -3.32 -16.16
CA SER A 185 -29.11 -3.35 -17.26
C SER A 185 -28.46 -3.62 -18.64
N LEU A 186 -27.16 -3.33 -18.75
CA LEU A 186 -26.37 -3.55 -19.95
C LEU A 186 -25.87 -4.98 -20.13
N ASP A 187 -26.13 -5.91 -19.20
CA ASP A 187 -25.64 -7.30 -19.26
C ASP A 187 -25.76 -7.98 -20.63
N PRO A 188 -26.88 -7.85 -21.38
CA PRO A 188 -27.00 -8.43 -22.73
C PRO A 188 -26.01 -7.88 -23.75
N TYR A 189 -25.50 -6.67 -23.53
CA TYR A 189 -24.59 -5.93 -24.41
C TYR A 189 -23.11 -6.06 -23.98
N LEU A 190 -22.83 -6.66 -22.82
CA LEU A 190 -21.47 -6.72 -22.27
C LEU A 190 -20.80 -8.08 -22.51
N ARG A 191 -19.54 -8.04 -22.91
CA ARG A 191 -18.65 -9.18 -23.00
C ARG A 191 -17.86 -9.39 -21.70
N PHE A 192 -17.39 -8.28 -21.12
CA PHE A 192 -16.55 -8.32 -19.93
C PHE A 192 -16.58 -6.99 -19.17
N VAL A 193 -16.53 -7.06 -17.86
CA VAL A 193 -16.40 -5.91 -16.95
C VAL A 193 -15.25 -6.16 -16.01
N PHE A 194 -14.28 -5.26 -15.96
CA PHE A 194 -13.17 -5.29 -15.02
C PHE A 194 -13.18 -4.02 -14.16
N ILE A 195 -13.23 -4.19 -12.85
CA ILE A 195 -13.22 -3.08 -11.89
C ILE A 195 -12.06 -3.27 -10.94
N THR A 196 -11.24 -2.23 -10.76
CA THR A 196 -10.11 -2.30 -9.83
C THR A 196 -9.96 -1.02 -9.02
N GLY A 197 -9.42 -1.19 -7.81
CA GLY A 197 -9.16 -0.13 -6.84
C GLY A 197 -8.25 -0.56 -5.70
N ILE A 198 -8.17 0.26 -4.68
CA ILE A 198 -7.38 -0.02 -3.48
C ILE A 198 -8.24 -0.72 -2.44
N ASN A 199 -9.43 -0.20 -2.21
CA ASN A 199 -10.32 -0.63 -1.16
C ASN A 199 -11.47 -1.50 -1.67
N LYS A 200 -12.06 -2.28 -0.78
CA LYS A 200 -13.32 -2.99 -1.01
C LYS A 200 -14.56 -2.14 -0.68
N PHE A 201 -14.40 -0.82 -0.50
CA PHE A 201 -15.46 0.11 -0.07
C PHE A 201 -16.79 -0.08 -0.73
N ALA A 202 -16.72 -0.45 -1.94
CA ALA A 202 -17.79 -0.19 -2.82
C ALA A 202 -18.66 -1.41 -3.07
N GLN A 203 -18.24 -2.61 -2.68
CA GLN A 203 -19.09 -3.78 -2.89
C GLN A 203 -20.42 -3.65 -2.14
N LEU A 204 -20.42 -2.98 -0.97
CA LEU A 204 -21.64 -2.86 -0.14
C LEU A 204 -22.49 -1.64 -0.45
N SER A 205 -21.92 -0.55 -0.99
CA SER A 205 -22.68 0.71 -1.17
C SER A 205 -22.80 1.21 -2.61
N ILE A 206 -21.77 1.02 -3.44
CA ILE A 206 -21.80 1.48 -4.84
C ILE A 206 -22.23 0.36 -5.79
N PHE A 207 -21.77 -0.86 -5.53
CA PHE A 207 -22.07 -2.04 -6.35
C PHE A 207 -23.11 -2.97 -5.72
N SER A 208 -23.91 -2.50 -4.76
CA SER A 208 -24.98 -3.31 -4.15
C SER A 208 -25.94 -3.92 -5.19
N GLU A 209 -26.00 -3.34 -6.38
CA GLU A 209 -26.80 -3.83 -7.50
C GLU A 209 -26.05 -4.81 -8.41
N LEU A 210 -24.71 -4.85 -8.36
CA LEU A 210 -23.86 -5.76 -9.14
C LEU A 210 -23.53 -7.02 -8.33
N ASN A 211 -24.53 -7.83 -8.05
CA ASN A 211 -24.38 -9.07 -7.28
C ASN A 211 -23.68 -10.22 -8.06
N ASN A 212 -23.43 -10.02 -9.36
CA ASN A 212 -22.72 -10.94 -10.25
C ASN A 212 -21.20 -10.66 -10.33
N LEU A 213 -20.68 -9.68 -9.58
CA LEU A 213 -19.28 -9.28 -9.61
C LEU A 213 -18.41 -10.30 -8.86
N GLN A 214 -17.55 -11.02 -9.60
CA GLN A 214 -16.60 -11.98 -9.03
C GLN A 214 -15.42 -11.25 -8.41
N ASN A 215 -15.31 -11.31 -7.08
CA ASN A 215 -14.17 -10.74 -6.36
C ASN A 215 -13.01 -11.75 -6.34
N ILE A 216 -11.94 -11.45 -7.05
CA ILE A 216 -10.74 -12.30 -7.15
C ILE A 216 -9.62 -11.87 -6.17
N SER A 217 -9.83 -10.82 -5.38
CA SER A 217 -8.77 -10.21 -4.56
C SER A 217 -8.13 -11.15 -3.54
N MET A 218 -8.91 -12.08 -2.98
CA MET A 218 -8.42 -13.07 -2.01
C MET A 218 -8.47 -14.50 -2.54
N MET A 219 -8.58 -14.69 -3.87
CA MET A 219 -8.53 -16.02 -4.47
C MET A 219 -7.07 -16.45 -4.68
N PRO A 220 -6.65 -17.63 -4.14
CA PRO A 220 -5.26 -18.10 -4.27
C PRO A 220 -4.76 -18.18 -5.71
N ARG A 221 -5.63 -18.59 -6.63
CA ARG A 221 -5.32 -18.70 -8.07
C ARG A 221 -4.86 -17.38 -8.69
N TYR A 222 -5.34 -16.23 -8.18
CA TYR A 222 -5.05 -14.89 -8.71
C TYR A 222 -4.18 -14.05 -7.77
N SER A 223 -3.53 -14.68 -6.78
CA SER A 223 -2.68 -13.95 -5.83
C SER A 223 -1.53 -13.22 -6.53
N ALA A 224 -0.95 -13.82 -7.55
CA ALA A 224 0.19 -13.33 -8.32
C ALA A 224 -0.17 -12.54 -9.59
N ILE A 225 -1.45 -12.23 -9.82
CA ILE A 225 -1.90 -11.47 -11.02
C ILE A 225 -1.29 -10.06 -11.09
N CYS A 226 -1.02 -9.47 -9.92
CA CYS A 226 -0.31 -8.20 -9.76
C CYS A 226 0.89 -8.42 -8.84
N GLY A 227 1.97 -7.67 -9.09
CA GLY A 227 3.24 -7.84 -8.37
C GLY A 227 4.16 -8.86 -9.01
N ILE A 228 5.23 -9.20 -8.33
CA ILE A 228 6.29 -10.09 -8.83
C ILE A 228 6.52 -11.19 -7.81
N THR A 229 6.56 -12.45 -8.25
CA THR A 229 6.86 -13.60 -7.40
C THR A 229 8.39 -13.82 -7.33
N GLN A 230 8.82 -14.61 -6.34
CA GLN A 230 10.24 -15.00 -6.25
C GLN A 230 10.70 -15.74 -7.50
N SER A 231 9.88 -16.64 -8.04
CA SER A 231 10.20 -17.41 -9.23
C SER A 231 10.33 -16.54 -10.50
N GLU A 232 9.48 -15.53 -10.64
CA GLU A 232 9.56 -14.55 -11.73
C GLU A 232 10.81 -13.67 -11.60
N LEU A 233 11.15 -13.21 -10.39
CA LEU A 233 12.37 -12.47 -10.13
C LEU A 233 13.60 -13.25 -10.54
N GLU A 234 13.72 -14.51 -10.14
CA GLU A 234 14.87 -15.36 -10.44
C GLU A 234 14.96 -15.76 -11.92
N LYS A 235 13.82 -15.92 -12.59
CA LYS A 235 13.74 -16.28 -13.99
C LYS A 235 13.99 -15.09 -14.92
N ASP A 236 13.21 -14.01 -14.72
CA ASP A 236 13.09 -12.94 -15.70
C ASP A 236 13.96 -11.71 -15.36
N MET A 237 14.47 -11.61 -14.10
CA MET A 237 15.28 -10.50 -13.62
C MET A 237 16.66 -10.92 -13.10
N LYS A 238 17.18 -12.06 -13.53
CA LYS A 238 18.46 -12.59 -13.05
C LYS A 238 19.65 -11.66 -13.27
N GLU A 239 19.75 -11.05 -14.45
CA GLU A 239 20.84 -10.11 -14.76
C GLU A 239 20.68 -8.79 -13.96
N PRO A 240 19.48 -8.15 -13.85
CA PRO A 240 19.26 -7.05 -12.92
C PRO A 240 19.71 -7.31 -11.48
N VAL A 241 19.42 -8.50 -10.95
CA VAL A 241 19.83 -8.86 -9.57
C VAL A 241 21.35 -9.03 -9.47
N ARG A 242 22.03 -9.56 -10.51
CA ARG A 242 23.50 -9.61 -10.56
C ARG A 242 24.12 -8.23 -10.57
N ASP A 243 23.61 -7.33 -11.43
CA ASP A 243 24.07 -5.96 -11.50
C ASP A 243 23.95 -5.24 -10.15
N LEU A 244 22.84 -5.48 -9.43
CA LEU A 244 22.66 -4.98 -8.07
C LEU A 244 23.68 -5.59 -7.10
N ALA A 245 23.87 -6.91 -7.12
CA ALA A 245 24.82 -7.62 -6.27
C ALA A 245 26.25 -7.08 -6.44
N ASP A 246 26.68 -6.92 -7.69
CA ASP A 246 28.00 -6.37 -8.04
C ASP A 246 28.15 -4.93 -7.55
N SER A 247 27.14 -4.09 -7.76
CA SER A 247 27.12 -2.68 -7.29
C SER A 247 27.22 -2.59 -5.77
N GLN A 248 26.55 -3.50 -5.04
CA GLN A 248 26.54 -3.52 -3.58
C GLN A 248 27.71 -4.31 -2.97
N GLY A 249 28.55 -4.96 -3.78
CA GLY A 249 29.68 -5.76 -3.30
C GLY A 249 29.23 -7.00 -2.49
N VAL A 250 28.10 -7.60 -2.82
CA VAL A 250 27.53 -8.78 -2.17
C VAL A 250 27.37 -9.95 -3.15
N SER A 251 27.19 -11.17 -2.63
CA SER A 251 26.86 -12.31 -3.49
C SER A 251 25.43 -12.19 -4.04
N TYR A 252 25.16 -12.88 -5.15
CA TYR A 252 23.83 -12.97 -5.75
C TYR A 252 22.76 -13.44 -4.75
N ASP A 253 23.07 -14.48 -3.97
CA ASP A 253 22.14 -15.01 -2.96
C ASP A 253 21.88 -14.00 -1.83
N ASN A 254 22.89 -13.26 -1.41
CA ASN A 254 22.72 -12.18 -0.44
C ASN A 254 21.88 -11.04 -1.02
N ALA A 255 22.05 -10.68 -2.28
CA ALA A 255 21.22 -9.69 -2.95
C ALA A 255 19.75 -10.13 -2.98
N LEU A 256 19.46 -11.39 -3.31
CA LEU A 256 18.11 -11.95 -3.25
C LEU A 256 17.52 -11.88 -1.84
N GLN A 257 18.27 -12.24 -0.80
CA GLN A 257 17.82 -12.16 0.58
C GLN A 257 17.52 -10.72 0.99
N LEU A 258 18.37 -9.76 0.60
CA LEU A 258 18.17 -8.35 0.86
C LEU A 258 16.93 -7.81 0.13
N LEU A 259 16.73 -8.18 -1.15
CA LEU A 259 15.52 -7.84 -1.91
C LEU A 259 14.27 -8.38 -1.22
N LYS A 260 14.31 -9.66 -0.81
CA LYS A 260 13.21 -10.29 -0.08
C LYS A 260 12.90 -9.56 1.22
N HIS A 261 13.90 -9.26 2.02
CA HIS A 261 13.74 -8.55 3.31
C HIS A 261 13.17 -7.14 3.14
N ASN A 262 13.55 -6.42 2.07
CA ASN A 262 13.17 -5.03 1.90
C ASN A 262 11.84 -4.85 1.15
N TYR A 263 11.50 -5.71 0.15
CA TYR A 263 10.41 -5.41 -0.81
C TYR A 263 9.41 -6.54 -1.02
N ASP A 264 9.67 -7.76 -0.50
CA ASP A 264 8.77 -8.91 -0.56
C ASP A 264 7.78 -8.93 0.62
N GLY A 265 7.05 -10.04 0.77
CA GLY A 265 6.26 -10.37 1.94
C GLY A 265 4.82 -9.88 1.90
N TYR A 266 4.35 -9.34 0.78
CA TYR A 266 2.92 -9.12 0.58
C TYR A 266 2.20 -10.44 0.32
N HIS A 267 1.15 -10.69 1.11
CA HIS A 267 0.38 -11.91 1.07
C HIS A 267 -1.10 -11.56 0.98
N PHE A 268 -1.74 -11.90 -0.14
CA PHE A 268 -3.08 -11.42 -0.46
C PHE A 268 -4.19 -12.41 -0.10
N CYS A 269 -3.86 -13.66 0.18
CA CYS A 269 -4.81 -14.66 0.63
C CYS A 269 -4.12 -15.79 1.38
N HIS A 270 -4.89 -16.56 2.12
CA HIS A 270 -4.37 -17.75 2.77
C HIS A 270 -3.91 -18.79 1.73
N GLY A 271 -2.71 -19.36 1.95
CA GLY A 271 -2.15 -20.41 1.09
C GLY A 271 -1.50 -19.94 -0.22
N SER A 272 -1.35 -18.63 -0.42
CA SER A 272 -0.58 -18.08 -1.54
C SER A 272 0.89 -17.89 -1.17
N GLU A 273 1.73 -17.62 -2.18
CA GLU A 273 3.11 -17.17 -2.00
C GLU A 273 3.19 -15.68 -1.65
N ASP A 274 4.34 -15.27 -1.13
CA ASP A 274 4.67 -13.86 -0.92
C ASP A 274 4.94 -13.17 -2.26
N ILE A 275 4.57 -11.89 -2.34
CA ILE A 275 4.65 -11.09 -3.56
C ILE A 275 5.48 -9.82 -3.29
N TYR A 276 6.45 -9.56 -4.18
CA TYR A 276 7.21 -8.31 -4.20
C TYR A 276 6.34 -7.14 -4.65
N ASN A 277 6.53 -5.99 -4.02
CA ASN A 277 6.05 -4.74 -4.59
C ASN A 277 6.84 -4.41 -5.86
N PRO A 278 6.21 -4.39 -7.04
CA PRO A 278 6.94 -4.24 -8.30
C PRO A 278 7.59 -2.86 -8.44
N PHE A 279 6.98 -1.81 -7.88
CA PHE A 279 7.51 -0.46 -7.99
C PHE A 279 8.84 -0.30 -7.22
N SER A 280 8.87 -0.74 -5.96
CA SER A 280 10.09 -0.65 -5.13
C SER A 280 11.18 -1.57 -5.66
N LEU A 281 10.81 -2.79 -6.07
CA LEU A 281 11.75 -3.76 -6.65
C LEU A 281 12.40 -3.21 -7.93
N ILE A 282 11.60 -2.74 -8.89
CA ILE A 282 12.10 -2.22 -10.17
C ILE A 282 12.98 -0.99 -9.96
N LYS A 283 12.60 -0.06 -9.06
CA LYS A 283 13.42 1.10 -8.74
C LYS A 283 14.76 0.74 -8.08
N CYS A 284 14.76 -0.23 -7.18
CA CYS A 284 15.98 -0.75 -6.58
C CYS A 284 16.94 -1.32 -7.64
N LEU A 285 16.41 -2.11 -8.57
CA LEU A 285 17.20 -2.72 -9.63
C LEU A 285 17.72 -1.69 -10.65
N ASP A 286 16.93 -0.68 -11.00
CA ASP A 286 17.36 0.42 -11.89
C ASP A 286 18.44 1.29 -11.24
N ALA A 287 18.22 1.71 -9.98
CA ALA A 287 19.19 2.49 -9.21
C ALA A 287 20.41 1.69 -8.79
N ARG A 288 20.34 0.36 -8.78
CA ARG A 288 21.33 -0.58 -8.22
C ARG A 288 21.67 -0.25 -6.76
N GLU A 289 20.67 0.21 -6.00
CA GLU A 289 20.79 0.64 -4.61
C GLU A 289 19.54 0.27 -3.82
N PHE A 290 19.73 -0.15 -2.56
CA PHE A 290 18.61 -0.39 -1.65
C PHE A 290 18.13 0.94 -1.07
N GLY A 291 16.83 1.24 -1.23
CA GLY A 291 16.23 2.50 -0.77
C GLY A 291 14.78 2.32 -0.31
N SER A 292 14.17 3.42 0.11
CA SER A 292 12.76 3.47 0.47
C SER A 292 11.97 4.17 -0.64
N TYR A 293 11.54 3.41 -1.62
CA TYR A 293 10.92 3.90 -2.85
C TYR A 293 9.40 4.05 -2.75
N TRP A 294 8.74 3.19 -1.97
CA TRP A 294 7.28 3.19 -1.86
C TRP A 294 6.74 4.50 -1.29
N PHE A 295 7.48 5.10 -0.37
CA PHE A 295 7.13 6.35 0.31
C PHE A 295 7.52 7.63 -0.42
N GLU A 296 8.18 7.57 -1.58
CA GLU A 296 8.58 8.77 -2.34
C GLU A 296 7.40 9.71 -2.66
N THR A 297 6.18 9.19 -2.75
CA THR A 297 4.96 9.99 -2.97
C THR A 297 4.19 10.29 -1.67
N GLY A 298 4.81 10.02 -0.52
CA GLY A 298 4.23 10.27 0.79
C GLY A 298 3.17 9.26 1.23
N THR A 299 2.90 9.24 2.53
CA THR A 299 1.75 8.51 3.11
C THR A 299 0.46 9.22 2.72
N PRO A 300 -0.60 8.51 2.31
CA PRO A 300 -1.87 9.16 1.97
C PRO A 300 -2.40 10.01 3.13
N THR A 301 -2.70 11.26 2.85
CA THR A 301 -3.15 12.25 3.85
C THR A 301 -4.37 11.74 4.65
N PHE A 302 -5.32 11.10 3.96
CA PHE A 302 -6.53 10.57 4.59
C PHE A 302 -6.22 9.52 5.67
N LEU A 303 -5.20 8.68 5.44
CA LEU A 303 -4.78 7.66 6.40
C LEU A 303 -4.18 8.30 7.67
N LEU A 304 -3.31 9.28 7.48
CA LEU A 304 -2.69 10.00 8.60
C LEU A 304 -3.74 10.74 9.44
N GLU A 305 -4.70 11.39 8.79
CA GLU A 305 -5.82 12.06 9.46
C GLU A 305 -6.69 11.07 10.24
N ARG A 306 -6.94 9.89 9.66
CA ARG A 306 -7.70 8.83 10.32
C ARG A 306 -7.01 8.31 11.57
N LEU A 307 -5.70 8.05 11.47
CA LEU A 307 -4.87 7.62 12.60
C LEU A 307 -4.78 8.68 13.71
N ARG A 308 -4.83 9.98 13.34
CA ARG A 308 -4.92 11.07 14.34
C ARG A 308 -6.25 11.07 15.08
N LYS A 309 -7.37 10.84 14.38
CA LYS A 309 -8.72 10.81 14.99
C LYS A 309 -8.93 9.55 15.84
N ASN A 310 -8.41 8.42 15.38
CA ASN A 310 -8.54 7.13 16.04
C ASN A 310 -7.14 6.56 16.31
N PRO A 311 -6.47 7.02 17.40
CA PRO A 311 -5.14 6.54 17.75
C PRO A 311 -5.20 5.04 18.04
N MET A 312 -4.39 4.29 17.33
CA MET A 312 -4.22 2.86 17.60
C MET A 312 -3.01 2.64 18.50
N ASP A 313 -2.89 1.45 19.04
CA ASP A 313 -1.73 1.02 19.78
C ASP A 313 -0.71 0.44 18.78
N GLU A 314 0.20 1.28 18.33
CA GLU A 314 1.22 0.93 17.31
C GLU A 314 2.12 -0.22 17.78
N THR A 315 2.25 -0.43 19.09
CA THR A 315 3.02 -1.55 19.65
C THR A 315 2.37 -2.91 19.36
N LYS A 316 1.07 -2.93 19.07
CA LYS A 316 0.35 -4.14 18.68
C LYS A 316 0.66 -4.58 17.26
N LEU A 317 1.01 -3.64 16.36
CA LEU A 317 1.30 -3.96 14.96
C LEU A 317 2.55 -4.83 14.80
N ASP A 318 3.56 -4.66 15.65
CA ASP A 318 4.74 -5.53 15.68
C ASP A 318 4.44 -6.92 16.27
N LYS A 319 3.31 -7.08 16.99
CA LYS A 319 2.92 -8.35 17.63
C LYS A 319 1.95 -9.19 16.81
N MET A 320 1.73 -8.83 15.55
CA MET A 320 0.75 -9.47 14.68
C MET A 320 -0.67 -9.38 15.27
N THR A 321 -1.50 -8.54 14.68
CA THR A 321 -2.86 -8.28 15.16
C THR A 321 -3.86 -9.20 14.48
N GLU A 322 -4.72 -9.84 15.26
CA GLU A 322 -5.80 -10.68 14.74
C GLU A 322 -6.99 -9.84 14.27
N ILE A 323 -7.58 -10.26 13.16
CA ILE A 323 -8.77 -9.65 12.56
C ILE A 323 -9.70 -10.75 12.04
N ALA A 324 -11.00 -10.63 12.30
CA ALA A 324 -11.98 -11.58 11.78
C ALA A 324 -12.12 -11.42 10.25
N GLN A 325 -12.47 -12.50 9.56
CA GLN A 325 -12.66 -12.46 8.11
C GLN A 325 -13.74 -11.43 7.68
N SER A 326 -14.80 -11.28 8.48
CA SER A 326 -15.87 -10.30 8.26
C SER A 326 -15.35 -8.86 8.21
N ASP A 327 -14.31 -8.55 8.97
CA ASP A 327 -13.81 -7.20 9.16
C ASP A 327 -12.99 -6.71 7.95
N PHE A 328 -12.45 -7.63 7.13
CA PHE A 328 -11.84 -7.26 5.85
C PHE A 328 -12.83 -6.62 4.86
N ASP A 329 -14.11 -6.98 4.96
CA ASP A 329 -15.16 -6.55 4.05
C ASP A 329 -15.92 -5.31 4.55
N ILE A 330 -15.59 -4.82 5.77
CA ILE A 330 -16.20 -3.61 6.31
C ILE A 330 -15.66 -2.40 5.54
N SER A 331 -16.60 -1.59 5.05
CA SER A 331 -16.25 -0.30 4.44
C SER A 331 -15.59 0.60 5.49
N PRO A 332 -14.39 1.17 5.20
CA PRO A 332 -13.68 2.02 6.16
C PRO A 332 -14.47 3.21 6.69
N GLU A 333 -15.53 3.63 6.00
CA GLU A 333 -16.45 4.69 6.44
C GLU A 333 -17.45 4.23 7.51
N LEU A 334 -17.63 2.89 7.66
CA LEU A 334 -18.56 2.27 8.60
C LEU A 334 -17.88 1.77 9.88
N THR A 335 -16.57 1.82 9.94
CA THR A 335 -15.81 1.37 11.10
C THR A 335 -14.83 2.43 11.57
N GLU A 336 -14.63 2.54 12.87
CA GLU A 336 -13.53 3.32 13.46
C GLU A 336 -12.23 2.54 13.48
N ASP A 337 -12.28 1.22 13.32
CA ASP A 337 -11.10 0.39 13.24
C ASP A 337 -10.29 0.72 11.98
N THR A 338 -8.99 0.97 12.18
CA THR A 338 -8.05 1.34 11.13
C THR A 338 -7.35 0.12 10.50
N LEU A 339 -7.45 -1.06 11.10
CA LEU A 339 -6.76 -2.28 10.62
C LEU A 339 -7.18 -2.70 9.21
N PRO A 340 -8.51 -2.75 8.87
CA PRO A 340 -8.93 -3.08 7.51
C PRO A 340 -8.34 -2.12 6.47
N MET A 341 -8.30 -0.83 6.80
CA MET A 341 -7.77 0.20 5.92
C MET A 341 -6.25 0.09 5.75
N LEU A 342 -5.50 -0.21 6.82
CA LEU A 342 -4.06 -0.44 6.75
C LEU A 342 -3.71 -1.65 5.88
N TYR A 343 -4.51 -2.72 5.95
CA TYR A 343 -4.37 -3.88 5.08
C TYR A 343 -4.68 -3.51 3.61
N GLN A 344 -5.81 -2.90 3.33
CA GLN A 344 -6.23 -2.56 1.96
C GLN A 344 -5.27 -1.57 1.29
N THR A 345 -4.73 -0.62 2.06
CA THR A 345 -3.74 0.36 1.55
C THR A 345 -2.32 -0.20 1.46
N GLY A 346 -2.07 -1.42 1.98
CA GLY A 346 -0.79 -2.13 1.85
C GLY A 346 0.24 -1.83 2.94
N TYR A 347 -0.15 -1.17 4.03
CA TYR A 347 0.72 -1.03 5.20
C TYR A 347 0.82 -2.30 6.03
N LEU A 348 -0.27 -3.09 6.02
CA LEU A 348 -0.30 -4.42 6.61
C LEU A 348 -0.59 -5.46 5.53
N THR A 349 -0.24 -6.70 5.83
CA THR A 349 -0.51 -7.86 4.98
C THR A 349 -0.88 -9.06 5.85
N ILE A 350 -1.43 -10.11 5.25
CA ILE A 350 -1.73 -11.36 5.93
C ILE A 350 -0.42 -12.06 6.28
N LYS A 351 -0.23 -12.43 7.56
CA LYS A 351 0.91 -13.21 8.06
C LYS A 351 0.50 -14.59 8.55
N GLY A 352 -0.79 -14.80 8.81
CA GLY A 352 -1.33 -16.07 9.25
C GLY A 352 -2.83 -16.15 9.08
N TYR A 353 -3.36 -17.38 9.15
CA TYR A 353 -4.78 -17.66 9.13
C TYR A 353 -5.11 -18.78 10.11
N ASN A 354 -6.05 -18.54 10.99
CA ASN A 354 -6.60 -19.54 11.90
C ASN A 354 -7.89 -20.10 11.29
N LYS A 355 -7.90 -21.42 11.03
CA LYS A 355 -9.05 -22.11 10.42
C LYS A 355 -10.20 -22.34 11.38
N GLU A 356 -9.92 -22.37 12.71
CA GLU A 356 -10.93 -22.70 13.72
C GLU A 356 -11.91 -21.53 13.94
N ASP A 357 -11.39 -20.31 13.98
CA ASP A 357 -12.17 -19.09 14.22
C ASP A 357 -12.30 -18.18 13.00
N HIS A 358 -11.78 -18.61 11.85
CA HIS A 358 -11.76 -17.84 10.60
C HIS A 358 -11.14 -16.44 10.76
N SER A 359 -10.08 -16.33 11.57
CA SER A 359 -9.34 -15.10 11.78
C SER A 359 -8.04 -15.04 10.98
N TYR A 360 -7.64 -13.84 10.64
CA TYR A 360 -6.36 -13.55 10.00
C TYR A 360 -5.43 -12.83 10.96
N THR A 361 -4.16 -13.12 10.87
CA THR A 361 -3.11 -12.38 11.57
C THR A 361 -2.48 -11.39 10.59
N LEU A 362 -2.49 -10.10 10.94
CA LEU A 362 -1.90 -9.03 10.14
C LEU A 362 -0.56 -8.58 10.71
N GLY A 363 0.36 -8.20 9.83
CA GLY A 363 1.65 -7.62 10.17
C GLY A 363 2.24 -6.83 9.01
N TYR A 364 3.37 -6.17 9.22
CA TYR A 364 4.06 -5.45 8.15
C TYR A 364 4.52 -6.41 7.04
N PRO A 365 4.38 -6.06 5.75
CA PRO A 365 4.87 -6.91 4.68
C PRO A 365 6.40 -7.05 4.73
N ASN A 366 7.12 -5.94 4.86
CA ASN A 366 8.57 -5.90 4.76
C ASN A 366 9.16 -4.70 5.53
N ARG A 367 10.50 -4.61 5.48
CA ARG A 367 11.26 -3.57 6.16
C ARG A 367 10.95 -2.17 5.62
N GLU A 368 10.85 -1.99 4.29
CA GLU A 368 10.59 -0.69 3.68
C GLU A 368 9.29 -0.09 4.20
N VAL A 369 8.21 -0.89 4.18
CA VAL A 369 6.88 -0.43 4.60
C VAL A 369 6.85 -0.15 6.10
N ARG A 370 7.43 -1.02 6.93
CA ARG A 370 7.50 -0.80 8.37
C ARG A 370 8.25 0.50 8.70
N GLU A 371 9.45 0.68 8.14
CA GLU A 371 10.25 1.88 8.37
C GLU A 371 9.52 3.16 7.95
N GLY A 372 8.98 3.18 6.73
CA GLY A 372 8.28 4.35 6.21
C GLY A 372 7.01 4.69 6.99
N PHE A 373 6.26 3.66 7.44
CA PHE A 373 5.06 3.87 8.26
C PHE A 373 5.41 4.47 9.63
N LEU A 374 6.41 3.92 10.33
CA LEU A 374 6.87 4.45 11.60
C LEU A 374 7.41 5.88 11.48
N ARG A 375 8.12 6.21 10.39
CA ARG A 375 8.56 7.59 10.08
C ARG A 375 7.38 8.53 9.87
N GLY A 376 6.38 8.09 9.11
CA GLY A 376 5.14 8.84 8.89
C GLY A 376 4.38 9.10 10.17
N LEU A 377 4.26 8.10 11.05
CA LEU A 377 3.64 8.25 12.36
C LEU A 377 4.43 9.22 13.24
N LEU A 378 5.75 9.10 13.32
CA LEU A 378 6.59 10.01 14.10
C LEU A 378 6.49 11.46 13.59
N ALA A 379 6.41 11.65 12.27
CA ALA A 379 6.22 12.97 11.66
C ALA A 379 4.87 13.61 12.04
N ASN A 380 3.84 12.81 12.29
CA ASN A 380 2.52 13.31 12.72
C ASN A 380 2.52 13.96 14.11
N TYR A 381 3.49 13.62 14.94
CA TYR A 381 3.66 14.26 16.26
C TYR A 381 4.39 15.60 16.18
N LYS A 382 4.85 16.03 15.00
CA LYS A 382 5.52 17.32 14.79
C LYS A 382 4.97 18.06 13.58
N SER A 383 4.92 19.39 13.66
CA SER A 383 4.42 20.27 12.59
C SER A 383 5.37 20.46 11.39
N SER A 384 6.57 19.80 11.36
CA SER A 384 7.54 19.91 10.27
C SER A 384 8.10 18.54 9.83
N GLU A 385 7.82 18.15 8.58
CA GLU A 385 8.17 16.85 8.00
C GLU A 385 9.68 16.53 7.97
N GLY A 386 10.54 17.51 7.85
CA GLY A 386 12.00 17.29 7.68
C GLY A 386 12.77 16.93 8.96
N MET A 387 12.19 17.11 10.14
CA MET A 387 12.92 17.03 11.42
C MET A 387 13.00 15.62 12.03
N SER A 388 12.07 14.72 11.68
CA SER A 388 12.01 13.38 12.31
C SER A 388 13.16 12.46 11.88
N ALA A 389 13.52 12.44 10.60
CA ALA A 389 14.61 11.59 10.09
C ALA A 389 15.98 12.08 10.60
N SER A 390 16.22 13.38 10.57
CA SER A 390 17.44 14.01 11.10
C SER A 390 17.61 13.75 12.60
N PHE A 391 16.52 13.79 13.36
CA PHE A 391 16.53 13.51 14.80
C PHE A 391 17.01 12.08 15.11
N VAL A 392 16.41 11.07 14.47
CA VAL A 392 16.78 9.66 14.70
C VAL A 392 18.23 9.40 14.34
N LEU A 393 18.74 10.00 13.25
CA LEU A 393 20.15 9.89 12.86
C LEU A 393 21.10 10.54 13.87
N LYS A 394 20.76 11.74 14.37
CA LYS A 394 21.57 12.43 15.40
C LYS A 394 21.57 11.67 16.71
N PHE A 395 20.40 11.16 17.12
CA PHE A 395 20.24 10.32 18.32
C PHE A 395 21.09 9.04 18.22
N ASN A 396 21.05 8.35 17.07
CA ASN A 396 21.88 7.17 16.80
C ASN A 396 23.38 7.50 16.87
N LYS A 397 23.79 8.64 16.30
CA LYS A 397 25.18 9.08 16.34
C LYS A 397 25.63 9.33 17.78
N ALA A 398 24.86 10.07 18.58
CA ALA A 398 25.16 10.34 19.98
C ALA A 398 25.35 9.04 20.78
N LEU A 399 24.46 8.04 20.61
CA LEU A 399 24.61 6.73 21.26
C LEU A 399 25.89 5.99 20.81
N LYS A 400 26.24 6.02 19.52
CA LYS A 400 27.47 5.42 19.00
C LYS A 400 28.73 6.10 19.54
N ASP A 401 28.67 7.42 19.72
CA ASP A 401 29.75 8.23 20.29
C ASP A 401 29.81 8.14 21.83
N ASN A 402 28.93 7.34 22.45
CA ASN A 402 28.78 7.18 23.90
C ASN A 402 28.33 8.47 24.62
N ASP A 403 27.74 9.39 23.91
CA ASP A 403 27.16 10.63 24.44
C ASP A 403 25.69 10.41 24.82
N VAL A 404 25.47 9.79 25.99
CA VAL A 404 24.11 9.53 26.51
C VAL A 404 23.38 10.84 26.80
N ASN A 405 24.09 11.82 27.38
CA ASN A 405 23.47 13.11 27.73
C ASN A 405 23.03 13.85 26.48
N GLY A 406 23.87 13.96 25.46
CA GLY A 406 23.48 14.55 24.18
C GLY A 406 22.33 13.80 23.50
N SER A 407 22.24 12.46 23.64
CA SER A 407 21.08 11.71 23.13
C SER A 407 19.80 12.06 23.89
N LEU A 408 19.84 12.22 25.20
CA LEU A 408 18.69 12.60 26.03
C LEU A 408 18.26 14.07 25.77
N GLU A 409 19.21 15.00 25.58
CA GLU A 409 18.92 16.38 25.20
C GLU A 409 18.22 16.45 23.84
N LEU A 410 18.61 15.62 22.88
CA LEU A 410 17.92 15.48 21.59
C LEU A 410 16.49 14.97 21.78
N LEU A 411 16.28 13.96 22.64
CA LEU A 411 14.95 13.44 22.94
C LEU A 411 14.08 14.48 23.64
N GLN A 412 14.63 15.19 24.61
CA GLN A 412 13.95 16.29 25.32
C GLN A 412 13.52 17.39 24.33
N SER A 413 14.44 17.84 23.46
CA SER A 413 14.14 18.83 22.42
C SER A 413 13.05 18.35 21.46
N PHE A 414 13.05 17.05 21.14
CA PHE A 414 12.01 16.46 20.31
C PHE A 414 10.66 16.50 21.02
N MET A 415 10.57 16.05 22.27
CA MET A 415 9.35 16.02 23.08
C MET A 415 8.78 17.44 23.30
N ALA A 416 9.64 18.41 23.61
CA ALA A 416 9.23 19.82 23.78
C ALA A 416 8.64 20.45 22.51
N GLY A 417 9.03 19.98 21.34
CA GLY A 417 8.51 20.45 20.04
C GLY A 417 7.17 19.86 19.61
N ILE A 418 6.53 19.01 20.43
CA ILE A 418 5.21 18.43 20.11
C ILE A 418 4.11 19.47 20.37
N PRO A 419 3.21 19.78 19.39
CA PRO A 419 2.15 20.78 19.54
C PRO A 419 1.19 20.49 20.72
N TYR A 420 0.66 21.54 21.33
CA TYR A 420 -0.28 21.45 22.47
C TYR A 420 -1.67 20.89 22.08
N ASP A 421 -2.04 21.04 20.82
CA ASP A 421 -3.36 20.66 20.28
C ASP A 421 -3.56 19.13 20.12
N LEU A 422 -2.52 18.35 20.29
CA LEU A 422 -2.60 16.89 20.39
C LEU A 422 -3.05 16.55 21.83
N GLU A 423 -4.35 16.52 22.07
CA GLU A 423 -5.03 16.49 23.38
C GLU A 423 -4.75 15.30 24.31
N ASN A 424 -3.92 14.34 23.90
CA ASN A 424 -3.65 13.14 24.70
C ASN A 424 -2.33 13.22 25.47
N LYS A 425 -2.34 13.89 26.63
CA LYS A 425 -1.24 13.91 27.62
C LYS A 425 -1.19 12.62 28.47
N THR A 426 -1.59 11.49 27.94
CA THR A 426 -1.58 10.23 28.69
C THR A 426 -0.19 9.60 28.66
N GLU A 427 0.12 8.82 29.69
CA GLU A 427 1.33 8.00 29.76
C GLU A 427 1.53 7.18 28.46
N LYS A 428 0.43 6.63 27.92
CA LYS A 428 0.40 5.88 26.67
C LYS A 428 0.91 6.69 25.46
N HIS A 429 0.61 7.99 25.40
CA HIS A 429 1.08 8.87 24.34
C HIS A 429 2.63 8.97 24.32
N TYR A 430 3.23 9.18 25.48
CA TYR A 430 4.71 9.23 25.61
C TYR A 430 5.35 7.87 25.33
N GLN A 431 4.74 6.79 25.79
CA GLN A 431 5.19 5.42 25.49
C GLN A 431 5.18 5.14 23.99
N THR A 432 4.14 5.57 23.26
CA THR A 432 4.08 5.44 21.80
C THR A 432 5.22 6.19 21.11
N ILE A 433 5.49 7.44 21.48
CA ILE A 433 6.58 8.22 20.88
C ILE A 433 7.94 7.55 21.13
N ILE A 434 8.18 7.10 22.36
CA ILE A 434 9.39 6.35 22.72
C ILE A 434 9.50 5.10 21.84
N TYR A 435 8.43 4.33 21.75
CA TYR A 435 8.37 3.15 20.90
C TYR A 435 8.75 3.46 19.44
N LEU A 436 8.16 4.52 18.84
CA LEU A 436 8.45 4.93 17.48
C LEU A 436 9.92 5.33 17.28
N VAL A 437 10.46 6.14 18.20
CA VAL A 437 11.86 6.59 18.17
C VAL A 437 12.82 5.40 18.23
N PHE A 438 12.64 4.51 19.21
CA PHE A 438 13.54 3.37 19.39
C PHE A 438 13.33 2.28 18.31
N SER A 439 12.14 2.10 17.81
CA SER A 439 11.87 1.21 16.67
C SER A 439 12.57 1.70 15.41
N LEU A 440 12.53 3.00 15.12
CA LEU A 440 13.29 3.61 14.03
C LEU A 440 14.79 3.55 14.25
N LEU A 441 15.25 3.72 15.48
CA LEU A 441 16.66 3.55 15.83
C LEU A 441 17.15 2.13 15.52
N GLY A 442 16.29 1.12 15.62
CA GLY A 442 16.57 -0.28 15.29
C GLY A 442 17.08 -0.51 13.86
N TYR A 443 16.84 0.40 12.91
CA TYR A 443 17.39 0.33 11.56
C TYR A 443 18.88 0.69 11.48
N TYR A 444 19.41 1.41 12.47
CA TYR A 444 20.78 1.90 12.51
C TYR A 444 21.63 1.22 13.58
N THR A 445 20.99 0.63 14.58
CA THR A 445 21.62 0.01 15.75
C THR A 445 20.72 -1.14 16.20
N GLN A 446 21.30 -2.23 16.72
CA GLN A 446 20.48 -3.32 17.25
C GLN A 446 19.66 -2.80 18.45
N THR A 447 18.35 -2.66 18.25
CA THR A 447 17.45 -2.13 19.27
C THR A 447 16.31 -3.13 19.50
N GLU A 448 16.06 -3.45 20.75
CA GLU A 448 14.90 -4.22 21.19
C GLU A 448 13.98 -3.27 21.95
N VAL A 449 12.75 -3.09 21.48
CA VAL A 449 11.71 -2.34 22.17
C VAL A 449 10.66 -3.32 22.66
N LYS A 450 10.32 -3.29 23.93
CA LYS A 450 9.38 -4.24 24.52
C LYS A 450 8.28 -3.50 25.28
N SER A 451 7.06 -3.78 24.94
CA SER A 451 5.85 -3.17 25.50
C SER A 451 5.15 -4.05 26.55
N ALA A 452 5.88 -4.96 27.24
CA ALA A 452 5.27 -5.90 28.19
C ALA A 452 5.83 -5.74 29.61
N VAL A 453 4.94 -5.87 30.59
CA VAL A 453 5.29 -5.88 32.03
C VAL A 453 6.41 -6.88 32.32
N GLY A 454 7.49 -6.41 32.94
CA GLY A 454 8.62 -7.25 33.38
C GLY A 454 9.85 -7.25 32.50
N ARG A 455 10.00 -6.31 31.54
CA ARG A 455 11.19 -6.12 30.69
C ARG A 455 11.50 -4.64 30.53
N ALA A 456 12.78 -4.29 30.26
CA ALA A 456 13.18 -2.92 29.96
C ALA A 456 12.39 -2.34 28.78
N ASP A 457 12.05 -1.06 28.82
CA ASP A 457 11.28 -0.39 27.78
C ASP A 457 12.02 -0.36 26.44
N ALA A 458 13.35 -0.13 26.47
CA ALA A 458 14.18 -0.23 25.28
C ALA A 458 15.60 -0.70 25.60
N VAL A 459 16.20 -1.48 24.69
CA VAL A 459 17.59 -1.91 24.76
C VAL A 459 18.27 -1.59 23.42
N CYS A 460 19.34 -0.80 23.46
CA CYS A 460 20.12 -0.45 22.28
C CYS A 460 21.53 -1.01 22.38
N ARG A 461 21.98 -1.74 21.36
CA ARG A 461 23.35 -2.27 21.26
C ARG A 461 24.12 -1.49 20.21
N THR A 462 25.16 -0.82 20.65
CA THR A 462 26.19 -0.27 19.78
C THR A 462 27.36 -1.25 19.68
N LYS A 463 28.38 -0.91 18.89
CA LYS A 463 29.61 -1.74 18.79
C LYS A 463 30.28 -2.01 20.12
N ASP A 464 30.25 -1.03 21.04
CA ASP A 464 31.06 -1.02 22.26
C ASP A 464 30.24 -1.13 23.54
N ARG A 465 28.91 -0.92 23.49
CA ARG A 465 28.06 -0.85 24.67
C ARG A 465 26.62 -1.32 24.39
N THR A 466 25.97 -1.81 25.45
CA THR A 466 24.53 -2.07 25.50
C THR A 466 23.90 -1.10 26.48
N TYR A 467 22.95 -0.29 25.98
CA TYR A 467 22.18 0.65 26.78
C TYR A 467 20.83 0.03 27.10
N VAL A 468 20.44 0.05 28.37
CA VAL A 468 19.13 -0.41 28.86
C VAL A 468 18.36 0.79 29.39
N PHE A 469 17.31 1.16 28.70
CA PHE A 469 16.46 2.32 29.02
C PHE A 469 15.21 1.87 29.76
N GLU A 470 14.84 2.64 30.77
CA GLU A 470 13.55 2.58 31.45
C GLU A 470 13.00 4.00 31.56
N PHE A 471 11.72 4.17 31.21
CA PHE A 471 11.06 5.46 31.17
C PHE A 471 9.98 5.54 32.26
N LYS A 472 9.86 6.69 32.89
CA LYS A 472 8.76 7.05 33.79
C LYS A 472 8.08 8.31 33.25
N VAL A 473 6.78 8.40 33.43
CA VAL A 473 6.01 9.61 33.16
C VAL A 473 5.51 10.12 34.51
N ASP A 474 5.82 11.38 34.82
CA ASP A 474 5.52 12.02 36.10
C ASP A 474 6.00 11.27 37.34
N GLY A 475 7.11 10.53 37.19
CA GLY A 475 7.81 9.82 38.25
C GLY A 475 9.20 10.40 38.52
N SER A 476 10.23 9.52 38.64
CA SER A 476 11.63 9.95 38.74
C SER A 476 12.59 9.04 38.00
N ALA A 477 13.74 9.59 37.57
CA ALA A 477 14.80 8.82 36.94
C ALA A 477 15.40 7.78 37.91
N GLU A 478 15.42 8.08 39.23
CA GLU A 478 15.85 7.16 40.28
C GLU A 478 14.91 5.95 40.41
N GLU A 479 13.60 6.14 40.27
CA GLU A 479 12.61 5.05 40.23
C GLU A 479 12.83 4.15 39.02
N ALA A 480 13.10 4.75 37.85
CA ALA A 480 13.43 4.00 36.62
C ALA A 480 14.68 3.16 36.82
N LEU A 481 15.78 3.72 37.36
CA LEU A 481 17.00 3.01 37.66
C LEU A 481 16.80 1.87 38.67
N LYS A 482 16.03 2.12 39.76
CA LYS A 482 15.67 1.09 40.74
C LYS A 482 14.86 -0.06 40.09
N GLN A 483 14.02 0.23 39.14
CA GLN A 483 13.25 -0.79 38.43
C GLN A 483 14.18 -1.66 37.55
N ILE A 484 15.16 -1.07 36.85
CA ILE A 484 16.16 -1.83 36.08
C ILE A 484 16.88 -2.82 36.98
N ASP A 485 17.28 -2.39 38.16
CA ASP A 485 17.99 -3.23 39.13
C ASP A 485 17.09 -4.29 39.78
N GLY A 486 15.93 -3.87 40.27
CA GLY A 486 15.00 -4.74 40.99
C GLY A 486 14.39 -5.84 40.12
N LYS A 487 14.19 -5.57 38.81
CA LYS A 487 13.69 -6.54 37.83
C LYS A 487 14.82 -7.29 37.12
N GLY A 488 16.08 -6.93 37.35
CA GLY A 488 17.23 -7.61 36.78
C GLY A 488 17.37 -7.45 35.25
N TYR A 489 16.90 -6.34 34.67
CA TYR A 489 16.89 -6.12 33.22
C TYR A 489 18.27 -6.18 32.57
N MET A 490 19.34 -5.95 33.33
CA MET A 490 20.71 -6.05 32.87
C MET A 490 21.25 -7.50 32.79
N ILE A 491 20.58 -8.47 33.42
CA ILE A 491 21.09 -9.84 33.53
C ILE A 491 21.35 -10.50 32.16
N PRO A 492 20.46 -10.42 31.18
CA PRO A 492 20.68 -11.02 29.86
C PRO A 492 21.92 -10.49 29.13
N TYR A 493 22.30 -9.24 29.43
CA TYR A 493 23.30 -8.47 28.66
C TYR A 493 24.68 -8.41 29.34
N LYS A 494 24.82 -8.91 30.59
CA LYS A 494 26.08 -8.86 31.35
C LYS A 494 27.30 -9.47 30.65
N LYS A 495 27.06 -10.40 29.73
CA LYS A 495 28.10 -11.07 28.93
C LYS A 495 28.43 -10.36 27.61
N GLU A 496 27.67 -9.35 27.21
CA GLU A 496 27.79 -8.69 25.92
C GLU A 496 28.74 -7.47 25.92
N GLY A 497 29.47 -7.22 27.00
CA GLY A 497 30.40 -6.08 27.11
C GLY A 497 29.95 -5.04 28.14
N ARG A 498 30.27 -3.75 27.90
CA ARG A 498 29.92 -2.67 28.82
C ARG A 498 28.41 -2.34 28.71
N CYS A 499 27.67 -2.62 29.77
CA CYS A 499 26.26 -2.29 29.87
C CYS A 499 26.07 -0.97 30.64
N VAL A 500 25.16 -0.11 30.13
CA VAL A 500 24.82 1.18 30.73
C VAL A 500 23.32 1.20 31.03
N LYS A 501 22.96 1.55 32.27
CA LYS A 501 21.57 1.79 32.68
C LYS A 501 21.22 3.24 32.40
N VAL A 502 20.07 3.47 31.86
CA VAL A 502 19.54 4.81 31.56
C VAL A 502 18.13 4.91 32.11
N GLY A 503 17.96 5.59 33.23
CA GLY A 503 16.64 5.93 33.77
C GLY A 503 16.23 7.32 33.29
N VAL A 504 15.05 7.42 32.71
CA VAL A 504 14.53 8.66 32.15
C VAL A 504 13.16 8.99 32.80
N ASN A 505 13.00 10.20 33.25
CA ASN A 505 11.68 10.72 33.63
C ASN A 505 11.21 11.74 32.61
N ILE A 506 9.98 11.64 32.19
CA ILE A 506 9.31 12.60 31.32
C ILE A 506 8.24 13.31 32.14
N SER A 507 8.37 14.62 32.26
CA SER A 507 7.32 15.44 32.89
C SER A 507 6.22 15.75 31.87
N SER A 508 4.98 15.32 32.13
CA SER A 508 3.83 15.64 31.28
C SER A 508 3.47 17.12 31.30
N ALA A 509 3.83 17.82 32.39
CA ALA A 509 3.58 19.26 32.58
C ALA A 509 4.54 20.13 31.76
N THR A 510 5.85 19.79 31.75
CA THR A 510 6.88 20.59 31.08
C THR A 510 7.35 19.97 29.76
N ARG A 511 7.03 18.70 29.50
CA ARG A 511 7.50 17.89 28.36
C ARG A 511 9.03 17.73 28.29
N THR A 512 9.64 17.74 29.44
CA THR A 512 11.09 17.59 29.57
C THR A 512 11.41 16.35 30.38
#